data_e4ec1674f1db79cdcdd0238248415fb3
#
_entry.id   e4ec1674f1db79cdcdd0238248415fb3
#
_cell.length_a   1.000
_cell.length_b   1.000
_cell.length_c   1.000
_cell.angle_alpha   90.00
_cell.angle_beta   90.00
_cell.angle_gamma   90.00
#
_symmetry.space_group_name_H-M   'P 1'
#
loop_
_entity.id
_entity.type
_entity.pdbx_description
1 polymer ?
#
loop_
_entity_poly.entity_id
_entity_poly.type
_entity_poly.pdbx_seq_one_letter_code
_entity_poly.pdbx_strand_id
1 'polypeptide(L)'
;GKIKAAGYARENKIPYLGVCLGLQVATIEFCRNVLGMEGANSTEFDEDTPHPAVVFMPEISKTHMGGTMRLGTKPTPFLVDDCKMRRLYGDVDHVDERHRHRYEVNPELIEQIEDAGLRYVGKDETGQRCEIMELEDHPYFVGTQYHPEFKSRPNRPSPPFLGLLKAATGQEI
;
A
#
# COMPACT_ATOMS: atom_id res chain seq x y z
N GLY A 1 10.82 -7.21 -12.59
CA GLY A 1 9.51 -7.72 -13.04
C GLY A 1 8.35 -6.99 -12.38
N LYS A 2 8.21 -7.00 -11.04
CA LYS A 2 7.06 -6.44 -10.31
C LYS A 2 6.84 -4.94 -10.56
N ILE A 3 7.90 -4.13 -10.58
CA ILE A 3 7.80 -2.67 -10.87
C ILE A 3 7.21 -2.45 -12.28
N LYS A 4 7.71 -3.20 -13.29
CA LYS A 4 7.17 -3.12 -14.66
C LYS A 4 5.71 -3.56 -14.74
N ALA A 5 5.31 -4.59 -13.98
CA ALA A 5 3.93 -5.04 -13.94
C ALA A 5 3.00 -3.98 -13.31
N ALA A 6 3.44 -3.32 -12.24
CA ALA A 6 2.68 -2.22 -11.64
C ALA A 6 2.51 -1.05 -12.63
N GLY A 7 3.57 -0.64 -13.33
CA GLY A 7 3.50 0.41 -14.35
C GLY A 7 2.57 0.04 -15.51
N TYR A 8 2.67 -1.18 -16.01
CA TYR A 8 1.79 -1.64 -17.07
C TYR A 8 0.31 -1.63 -16.63
N ALA A 9 0.03 -2.09 -15.42
CA ALA A 9 -1.33 -2.07 -14.88
C ALA A 9 -1.86 -0.63 -14.72
N ARG A 10 -1.04 0.28 -14.19
CA ARG A 10 -1.40 1.69 -14.01
C ARG A 10 -1.73 2.37 -15.34
N GLU A 11 -0.84 2.23 -16.34
CA GLU A 11 -0.98 2.89 -17.65
C GLU A 11 -2.13 2.34 -18.48
N ASN A 12 -2.39 1.04 -18.39
CA ASN A 12 -3.42 0.37 -19.18
C ASN A 12 -4.74 0.17 -18.43
N LYS A 13 -4.90 0.79 -17.25
CA LYS A 13 -6.12 0.68 -16.43
C LYS A 13 -6.51 -0.77 -16.09
N ILE A 14 -5.51 -1.64 -15.94
CA ILE A 14 -5.71 -3.05 -15.57
C ILE A 14 -5.80 -3.15 -14.05
N PRO A 15 -6.82 -3.82 -13.51
CA PRO A 15 -6.93 -4.00 -12.06
C PRO A 15 -5.66 -4.56 -11.43
N TYR A 16 -5.18 -3.89 -10.39
CA TYR A 16 -3.95 -4.21 -9.69
C TYR A 16 -4.18 -4.28 -8.18
N LEU A 17 -3.63 -5.30 -7.55
CA LEU A 17 -3.52 -5.39 -6.09
C LEU A 17 -2.08 -5.69 -5.70
N GLY A 18 -1.46 -4.76 -4.98
CA GLY A 18 -0.11 -4.90 -4.45
C GLY A 18 -0.09 -5.18 -2.95
N VAL A 19 0.19 -6.42 -2.55
CA VAL A 19 0.29 -6.79 -1.13
C VAL A 19 1.73 -6.64 -0.64
N CYS A 20 1.93 -5.96 0.48
CA CYS A 20 3.20 -5.74 1.18
C CYS A 20 4.27 -5.16 0.23
N LEU A 21 5.23 -5.96 -0.23
CA LEU A 21 6.19 -5.56 -1.27
C LEU A 21 5.48 -5.04 -2.55
N GLY A 22 4.26 -5.50 -2.84
CA GLY A 22 3.46 -5.03 -3.97
C GLY A 22 3.08 -3.55 -3.86
N LEU A 23 2.69 -3.08 -2.68
CA LEU A 23 2.49 -1.64 -2.42
C LEU A 23 3.79 -0.86 -2.62
N GLN A 24 4.90 -1.36 -2.07
CA GLN A 24 6.19 -0.69 -2.14
C GLN A 24 6.70 -0.56 -3.58
N VAL A 25 6.62 -1.62 -4.39
CA VAL A 25 7.07 -1.56 -5.79
C VAL A 25 6.16 -0.69 -6.66
N ALA A 26 4.87 -0.58 -6.34
CA ALA A 26 3.96 0.35 -7.01
C ALA A 26 4.30 1.81 -6.66
N THR A 27 4.65 2.10 -5.40
CA THR A 27 5.15 3.41 -4.98
C THR A 27 6.46 3.76 -5.71
N ILE A 28 7.42 2.83 -5.78
CA ILE A 28 8.67 3.03 -6.52
C ILE A 28 8.41 3.31 -8.00
N GLU A 29 7.51 2.55 -8.62
CA GLU A 29 7.10 2.76 -10.00
C GLU A 29 6.53 4.16 -10.23
N PHE A 30 5.62 4.56 -9.34
CA PHE A 30 4.97 5.87 -9.40
C PHE A 30 5.98 7.01 -9.24
N CYS A 31 6.90 6.91 -8.29
CA CYS A 31 7.99 7.87 -8.13
C CYS A 31 8.84 7.99 -9.40
N ARG A 32 9.19 6.87 -10.03
CA ARG A 32 10.00 6.88 -11.26
C ARG A 32 9.29 7.49 -12.45
N ASN A 33 8.07 7.05 -12.71
CA ASN A 33 7.42 7.28 -14.01
C ASN A 33 6.38 8.40 -13.99
N VAL A 34 5.86 8.75 -12.81
CA VAL A 34 4.91 9.87 -12.67
C VAL A 34 5.61 11.10 -12.10
N LEU A 35 6.42 10.94 -11.06
CA LEU A 35 7.14 12.06 -10.44
C LEU A 35 8.51 12.36 -11.10
N GLY A 36 8.96 11.54 -12.04
CA GLY A 36 10.25 11.73 -12.73
C GLY A 36 11.47 11.54 -11.84
N MET A 37 11.35 10.84 -10.73
CA MET A 37 12.44 10.52 -9.79
C MET A 37 13.27 9.36 -10.35
N GLU A 38 14.18 9.68 -11.27
CA GLU A 38 15.04 8.67 -11.91
C GLU A 38 15.85 7.91 -10.85
N GLY A 39 15.84 6.58 -10.93
CA GLY A 39 16.55 5.73 -9.97
C GLY A 39 15.83 5.53 -8.61
N ALA A 40 14.62 6.10 -8.40
CA ALA A 40 13.87 5.87 -7.17
C ALA A 40 13.78 4.37 -6.82
N ASN A 41 14.05 4.01 -5.57
CA ASN A 41 14.14 2.63 -5.14
C ASN A 41 13.82 2.46 -3.66
N SER A 42 13.86 1.21 -3.20
CA SER A 42 13.90 0.89 -1.78
C SER A 42 15.35 0.82 -1.29
N THR A 43 15.62 1.37 -0.11
CA THR A 43 16.93 1.21 0.55
C THR A 43 17.22 -0.24 0.95
N GLU A 44 16.23 -1.15 0.87
CA GLU A 44 16.43 -2.59 0.99
C GLU A 44 17.17 -3.18 -0.22
N PHE A 45 16.95 -2.62 -1.42
CA PHE A 45 17.52 -3.14 -2.66
C PHE A 45 18.75 -2.37 -3.10
N ASP A 46 18.83 -1.08 -2.75
CA ASP A 46 19.90 -0.17 -3.09
C ASP A 46 19.99 0.91 -2.01
N GLU A 47 20.97 0.77 -1.13
CA GLU A 47 21.19 1.69 -0.01
C GLU A 47 21.58 3.10 -0.47
N ASP A 48 22.21 3.19 -1.64
CA ASP A 48 22.72 4.44 -2.24
C ASP A 48 21.74 5.07 -3.24
N THR A 49 20.49 4.61 -3.28
CA THR A 49 19.49 5.14 -4.22
C THR A 49 19.36 6.67 -4.09
N PRO A 50 19.37 7.42 -5.23
CA PRO A 50 19.24 8.88 -5.19
C PRO A 50 17.87 9.35 -4.68
N HIS A 51 16.85 8.50 -4.79
CA HIS A 51 15.49 8.79 -4.35
C HIS A 51 14.92 7.61 -3.55
N PRO A 52 15.14 7.57 -2.21
CA PRO A 52 14.66 6.50 -1.37
C PRO A 52 13.14 6.57 -1.18
N ALA A 53 12.39 5.96 -2.10
CA ALA A 53 10.93 5.93 -2.07
C ALA A 53 10.38 5.00 -0.99
N VAL A 54 11.16 3.97 -0.63
CA VAL A 54 10.85 3.02 0.45
C VAL A 54 12.07 2.93 1.35
N VAL A 55 11.86 3.08 2.66
CA VAL A 55 12.93 3.21 3.65
C VAL A 55 12.73 2.23 4.81
N PHE A 56 13.82 1.96 5.53
CA PHE A 56 13.77 1.19 6.77
C PHE A 56 13.11 1.99 7.88
N MET A 57 11.99 1.50 8.42
CA MET A 57 11.26 2.10 9.53
C MET A 57 11.05 1.08 10.65
N PRO A 58 12.02 0.92 11.56
CA PRO A 58 11.92 -0.06 12.63
C PRO A 58 10.76 0.26 13.58
N GLU A 59 9.98 -0.74 13.96
CA GLU A 59 9.02 -0.60 15.03
C GLU A 59 9.75 -0.76 16.38
N ILE A 60 9.87 0.33 17.13
CA ILE A 60 10.43 0.30 18.49
C ILE A 60 9.26 0.17 19.47
N SER A 61 9.04 -1.04 19.97
CA SER A 61 8.09 -1.27 21.07
C SER A 61 8.76 -1.01 22.41
N LYS A 62 8.13 -0.24 23.28
CA LYS A 62 8.60 -0.03 24.67
C LYS A 62 8.59 -1.33 25.50
N THR A 63 7.87 -2.35 25.06
CA THR A 63 7.69 -3.64 25.75
C THR A 63 8.51 -4.78 25.13
N HIS A 64 9.00 -4.63 23.89
CA HIS A 64 9.83 -5.62 23.19
C HIS A 64 11.07 -4.95 22.64
N MET A 65 12.08 -4.79 23.46
CA MET A 65 13.40 -4.30 23.05
C MET A 65 14.09 -5.35 22.19
N GLY A 66 14.26 -5.07 20.89
CA GLY A 66 14.98 -5.93 19.93
C GLY A 66 14.21 -6.32 18.67
N GLY A 67 12.93 -6.05 18.54
CA GLY A 67 12.17 -6.24 17.30
C GLY A 67 12.29 -5.03 16.38
N THR A 68 12.75 -5.22 15.13
CA THR A 68 12.77 -4.15 14.10
C THR A 68 11.64 -4.30 13.10
N MET A 69 10.92 -5.41 13.15
CA MET A 69 9.84 -5.74 12.22
C MET A 69 8.49 -5.28 12.78
N ARG A 70 7.71 -4.59 11.96
CA ARG A 70 6.29 -4.39 12.24
C ARG A 70 5.58 -5.73 12.06
N LEU A 71 5.11 -6.30 13.15
CA LEU A 71 4.63 -7.67 13.21
C LEU A 71 3.29 -7.78 13.94
N GLY A 72 2.45 -8.69 13.47
CA GLY A 72 1.17 -9.03 14.09
C GLY A 72 0.03 -8.14 13.65
N THR A 73 -1.09 -8.26 14.33
CA THR A 73 -2.30 -7.47 14.04
C THR A 73 -2.14 -6.04 14.53
N LYS A 74 -2.40 -5.09 13.63
CA LYS A 74 -2.35 -3.66 13.89
C LYS A 74 -3.60 -2.99 13.31
N PRO A 75 -4.12 -1.95 13.97
CA PRO A 75 -5.21 -1.16 13.42
C PRO A 75 -4.70 -0.25 12.28
N THR A 76 -5.48 -0.14 11.23
CA THR A 76 -5.30 0.78 10.12
C THR A 76 -6.54 1.68 10.02
N PRO A 77 -6.52 2.88 10.57
CA PRO A 77 -7.57 3.88 10.37
C PRO A 77 -7.70 4.27 8.90
N PHE A 78 -8.94 4.42 8.43
CA PHE A 78 -9.22 5.08 7.16
C PHE A 78 -9.23 6.60 7.37
N LEU A 79 -8.45 7.31 6.54
CA LEU A 79 -8.33 8.78 6.60
C LEU A 79 -9.28 9.48 5.63
N VAL A 80 -9.93 8.71 4.75
CA VAL A 80 -10.77 9.21 3.67
C VAL A 80 -12.09 8.44 3.69
N ASP A 81 -13.19 9.19 3.75
CA ASP A 81 -14.52 8.59 3.78
C ASP A 81 -14.92 7.97 2.44
N ASP A 82 -14.56 8.63 1.33
CA ASP A 82 -14.87 8.14 -0.01
C ASP A 82 -13.64 7.48 -0.65
N CYS A 83 -13.41 6.22 -0.33
CA CYS A 83 -12.40 5.39 -1.00
C CYS A 83 -12.91 3.95 -1.21
N LYS A 84 -12.38 3.29 -2.23
CA LYS A 84 -12.79 1.93 -2.63
C LYS A 84 -12.59 0.93 -1.50
N MET A 85 -11.47 1.03 -0.82
CA MET A 85 -11.12 0.08 0.24
C MET A 85 -12.05 0.21 1.44
N ARG A 86 -12.42 1.42 1.86
CA ARG A 86 -13.36 1.61 2.96
C ARG A 86 -14.73 0.99 2.62
N ARG A 87 -15.25 1.25 1.41
CA ARG A 87 -16.50 0.62 0.93
C ARG A 87 -16.42 -0.90 0.93
N LEU A 88 -15.31 -1.48 0.45
CA LEU A 88 -15.10 -2.93 0.42
C LEU A 88 -15.08 -3.56 1.82
N TYR A 89 -14.59 -2.84 2.82
CA TYR A 89 -14.61 -3.26 4.22
C TYR A 89 -15.94 -2.96 4.94
N GLY A 90 -16.92 -2.38 4.27
CA GLY A 90 -18.25 -2.10 4.82
C GLY A 90 -18.34 -0.78 5.59
N ASP A 91 -17.64 0.25 5.10
CA ASP A 91 -17.64 1.64 5.61
C ASP A 91 -17.24 1.77 7.09
N VAL A 92 -16.36 0.89 7.54
CA VAL A 92 -15.79 0.95 8.90
C VAL A 92 -14.75 2.08 9.02
N ASP A 93 -14.49 2.52 10.26
CA ASP A 93 -13.52 3.58 10.53
C ASP A 93 -12.06 3.08 10.51
N HIS A 94 -11.84 1.81 10.83
CA HIS A 94 -10.53 1.16 10.80
C HIS A 94 -10.66 -0.34 10.51
N VAL A 95 -9.55 -0.93 10.14
CA VAL A 95 -9.41 -2.39 10.00
C VAL A 95 -8.21 -2.89 10.79
N ASP A 96 -8.37 -4.06 11.38
CA ASP A 96 -7.28 -4.75 12.08
C ASP A 96 -6.69 -5.80 11.15
N GLU A 97 -5.49 -5.58 10.66
CA GLU A 97 -4.83 -6.47 9.70
C GLU A 97 -3.43 -6.88 10.14
N ARG A 98 -2.92 -7.99 9.59
CA ARG A 98 -1.63 -8.55 10.01
C ARG A 98 -0.49 -8.01 9.18
N HIS A 99 0.54 -7.52 9.88
CA HIS A 99 1.77 -6.97 9.31
C HIS A 99 2.95 -7.92 9.47
N ARG A 100 3.89 -7.83 8.49
CA ARG A 100 5.19 -8.52 8.53
C ARG A 100 6.16 -7.80 7.59
N HIS A 101 6.67 -6.65 8.01
CA HIS A 101 7.59 -5.85 7.20
C HIS A 101 8.50 -4.96 8.06
N ARG A 102 9.62 -4.50 7.49
CA ARG A 102 10.56 -3.54 8.09
C ARG A 102 10.68 -2.26 7.27
N TYR A 103 10.37 -2.36 5.98
CA TYR A 103 10.47 -1.25 5.04
C TYR A 103 9.08 -0.71 4.75
N GLU A 104 8.99 0.60 4.57
CA GLU A 104 7.75 1.33 4.37
C GLU A 104 7.97 2.51 3.43
N VAL A 105 6.89 3.08 2.92
CA VAL A 105 6.94 4.32 2.12
C VAL A 105 7.65 5.41 2.91
N ASN A 106 8.57 6.11 2.25
CA ASN A 106 9.29 7.22 2.86
C ASN A 106 8.32 8.36 3.22
N PRO A 107 8.18 8.72 4.51
CA PRO A 107 7.27 9.78 4.93
C PRO A 107 7.52 11.14 4.27
N GLU A 108 8.77 11.43 3.89
CA GLU A 108 9.16 12.69 3.25
C GLU A 108 8.59 12.85 1.83
N LEU A 109 8.18 11.76 1.19
CA LEU A 109 7.64 11.78 -0.17
C LEU A 109 6.11 11.68 -0.22
N ILE A 110 5.44 11.44 0.91
CA ILE A 110 4.00 11.18 0.94
C ILE A 110 3.21 12.32 0.30
N GLU A 111 3.46 13.56 0.70
CA GLU A 111 2.75 14.73 0.18
C GLU A 111 2.90 14.84 -1.35
N GLN A 112 4.12 14.71 -1.86
CA GLN A 112 4.40 14.80 -3.29
C GLN A 112 3.72 13.65 -4.09
N ILE A 113 3.66 12.46 -3.51
CA ILE A 113 3.00 11.29 -4.11
C ILE A 113 1.49 11.49 -4.13
N GLU A 114 0.91 11.97 -3.03
CA GLU A 114 -0.53 12.21 -2.90
C GLU A 114 -0.99 13.34 -3.83
N ASP A 115 -0.23 14.41 -3.97
CA ASP A 115 -0.50 15.52 -4.89
C ASP A 115 -0.53 15.07 -6.37
N ALA A 116 0.22 14.03 -6.71
CA ALA A 116 0.22 13.44 -8.04
C ALA A 116 -0.89 12.39 -8.27
N GLY A 117 -1.75 12.12 -7.26
CA GLY A 117 -2.94 11.31 -7.37
C GLY A 117 -2.85 9.89 -6.81
N LEU A 118 -1.70 9.44 -6.29
CA LEU A 118 -1.61 8.17 -5.56
C LEU A 118 -1.85 8.43 -4.07
N ARG A 119 -3.06 8.18 -3.60
CA ARG A 119 -3.51 8.52 -2.25
C ARG A 119 -3.24 7.41 -1.25
N TYR A 120 -2.78 7.76 -0.06
CA TYR A 120 -2.68 6.83 1.07
C TYR A 120 -3.91 6.99 1.97
N VAL A 121 -4.94 6.23 1.64
CA VAL A 121 -6.28 6.29 2.28
C VAL A 121 -6.34 5.62 3.65
N GLY A 122 -5.35 4.80 4.00
CA GLY A 122 -5.18 4.21 5.32
C GLY A 122 -3.74 4.35 5.79
N LYS A 123 -3.57 4.86 7.01
CA LYS A 123 -2.27 5.02 7.68
C LYS A 123 -2.35 4.44 9.08
N ASP A 124 -1.23 4.27 9.74
CA ASP A 124 -1.21 3.88 11.15
C ASP A 124 -1.70 5.00 12.06
N GLU A 125 -1.84 4.71 13.34
CA GLU A 125 -2.30 5.67 14.36
C GLU A 125 -1.40 6.91 14.48
N THR A 126 -0.14 6.84 14.02
CA THR A 126 0.79 7.99 14.01
C THR A 126 0.65 8.86 12.77
N GLY A 127 -0.03 8.36 11.72
CA GLY A 127 -0.13 9.01 10.41
C GLY A 127 1.14 8.96 9.57
N GLN A 128 2.20 8.30 10.04
CA GLN A 128 3.49 8.24 9.35
C GLN A 128 3.65 7.02 8.45
N ARG A 129 2.93 5.93 8.73
CA ARG A 129 3.04 4.66 8.00
C ARG A 129 1.88 4.50 7.05
N CYS A 130 2.20 4.42 5.76
CA CYS A 130 1.21 4.22 4.70
C CYS A 130 0.83 2.74 4.61
N GLU A 131 -0.41 2.40 4.92
CA GLU A 131 -0.88 1.02 5.02
C GLU A 131 -1.86 0.62 3.93
N ILE A 132 -2.58 1.59 3.35
CA ILE A 132 -3.46 1.37 2.19
C ILE A 132 -3.24 2.49 1.19
N MET A 133 -2.95 2.14 -0.07
CA MET A 133 -2.90 3.10 -1.16
C MET A 133 -3.98 2.84 -2.21
N GLU A 134 -4.47 3.91 -2.84
CA GLU A 134 -5.36 3.87 -3.99
C GLU A 134 -4.94 4.92 -5.03
N LEU A 135 -4.93 4.53 -6.32
CA LEU A 135 -4.86 5.50 -7.41
C LEU A 135 -6.28 5.97 -7.74
N GLU A 136 -6.52 7.26 -7.63
CA GLU A 136 -7.86 7.85 -7.71
C GLU A 136 -8.49 7.62 -9.09
N ASP A 137 -7.78 8.00 -10.16
CA ASP A 137 -8.25 7.83 -11.54
C ASP A 137 -7.90 6.45 -12.11
N HIS A 138 -8.31 5.38 -11.40
CA HIS A 138 -8.10 4.00 -11.85
C HIS A 138 -9.25 3.09 -11.39
N PRO A 139 -9.72 2.14 -12.23
CA PRO A 139 -10.78 1.20 -11.84
C PRO A 139 -10.47 0.46 -10.54
N TYR A 140 -9.27 -0.07 -10.40
CA TYR A 140 -8.76 -0.70 -9.18
C TYR A 140 -7.22 -0.75 -9.21
N PHE A 141 -6.57 0.21 -8.59
CA PHE A 141 -5.13 0.17 -8.37
C PHE A 141 -4.88 0.39 -6.89
N VAL A 142 -4.78 -0.70 -6.17
CA VAL A 142 -4.77 -0.74 -4.72
C VAL A 142 -3.52 -1.42 -4.21
N GLY A 143 -2.97 -0.91 -3.12
CA GLY A 143 -1.91 -1.56 -2.38
C GLY A 143 -2.23 -1.64 -0.90
N THR A 144 -1.81 -2.73 -0.25
CA THR A 144 -1.86 -2.89 1.20
C THR A 144 -0.48 -3.22 1.73
N GLN A 145 -0.03 -2.53 2.80
CA GLN A 145 1.22 -2.87 3.45
C GLN A 145 1.07 -4.12 4.34
N TYR A 146 -0.12 -4.34 4.83
CA TYR A 146 -0.49 -5.56 5.55
C TYR A 146 -0.78 -6.73 4.61
N HIS A 147 -0.98 -7.91 5.18
CA HIS A 147 -1.20 -9.19 4.52
C HIS A 147 -2.66 -9.65 4.67
N PRO A 148 -3.58 -9.25 3.77
CA PRO A 148 -5.00 -9.59 3.87
C PRO A 148 -5.27 -11.08 3.70
N GLU A 149 -4.35 -11.86 3.11
CA GLU A 149 -4.47 -13.31 2.96
C GLU A 149 -4.57 -14.04 4.30
N PHE A 150 -4.01 -13.50 5.38
CA PHE A 150 -4.09 -14.14 6.69
C PHE A 150 -5.51 -14.20 7.27
N LYS A 151 -6.38 -13.29 6.85
CA LYS A 151 -7.78 -13.24 7.31
C LYS A 151 -8.77 -13.72 6.27
N SER A 152 -8.33 -14.01 5.04
CA SER A 152 -9.17 -14.55 3.98
C SER A 152 -9.57 -16.01 4.29
N ARG A 153 -10.82 -16.35 4.02
CA ARG A 153 -11.38 -17.70 4.24
C ARG A 153 -12.28 -18.10 3.07
N PRO A 154 -12.49 -19.41 2.82
CA PRO A 154 -13.55 -19.87 1.93
C PRO A 154 -14.89 -19.23 2.33
N ASN A 155 -15.65 -18.76 1.36
CA ASN A 155 -16.93 -18.05 1.52
C ASN A 155 -16.86 -16.70 2.28
N ARG A 156 -15.68 -16.26 2.71
CA ARG A 156 -15.41 -14.95 3.30
C ARG A 156 -14.06 -14.41 2.81
N PRO A 157 -13.94 -14.11 1.52
CA PRO A 157 -12.69 -13.58 0.97
C PRO A 157 -12.36 -12.24 1.62
N SER A 158 -11.07 -11.97 1.82
CA SER A 158 -10.64 -10.67 2.30
C SER A 158 -11.01 -9.58 1.27
N PRO A 159 -11.50 -8.42 1.72
CA PRO A 159 -12.04 -7.36 0.86
C PRO A 159 -11.12 -6.91 -0.28
N PRO A 160 -9.78 -6.77 -0.11
CA PRO A 160 -8.89 -6.42 -1.23
C PRO A 160 -8.92 -7.41 -2.39
N PHE A 161 -9.01 -8.71 -2.11
CA PHE A 161 -9.11 -9.73 -3.17
C PHE A 161 -10.46 -9.71 -3.85
N LEU A 162 -11.53 -9.49 -3.08
CA LEU A 162 -12.87 -9.35 -3.64
C LEU A 162 -12.96 -8.15 -4.59
N GLY A 163 -12.38 -7.00 -4.19
CA GLY A 163 -12.32 -5.81 -5.02
C GLY A 163 -11.56 -6.04 -6.33
N LEU A 164 -10.42 -6.73 -6.27
CA LEU A 164 -9.66 -7.10 -7.48
C LEU A 164 -10.50 -7.95 -8.44
N LEU A 165 -11.20 -8.96 -7.92
CA LEU A 165 -12.05 -9.83 -8.73
C LEU A 165 -13.23 -9.08 -9.34
N LYS A 166 -13.91 -8.24 -8.56
CA LYS A 166 -15.00 -7.39 -9.05
C LYS A 166 -14.54 -6.48 -10.19
N ALA A 167 -13.43 -5.76 -9.99
CA ALA A 167 -12.87 -4.90 -11.03
C ALA A 167 -12.47 -5.67 -12.29
N ALA A 168 -11.85 -6.84 -12.13
CA ALA A 168 -11.42 -7.68 -13.25
C ALA A 168 -12.59 -8.27 -14.06
N THR A 169 -13.76 -8.40 -13.45
CA THR A 169 -14.99 -8.90 -14.09
C THR A 169 -15.98 -7.79 -14.46
N GLY A 170 -15.59 -6.52 -14.32
CA GLY A 170 -16.46 -5.37 -14.64
C GLY A 170 -17.62 -5.17 -13.70
N GLN A 171 -17.54 -5.69 -12.48
CA GLN A 171 -18.52 -5.47 -11.43
C GLN A 171 -18.23 -4.18 -10.65
N GLU A 172 -19.25 -3.55 -10.14
CA GLU A 172 -19.13 -2.34 -9.31
C GLU A 172 -18.47 -2.64 -7.95
N ILE A 173 -17.65 -1.69 -7.46
CA ILE A 173 -16.88 -1.77 -6.22
C ILE A 173 -17.44 -0.77 -5.20
#